data_1b37f55f9d0c6f18775d607596ce20f5
#
_entry.id   1b37f55f9d0c6f18775d607596ce20f5
#
_cell.length_a   1.000
_cell.length_b   1.000
_cell.length_c   1.000
_cell.angle_alpha   90.00
_cell.angle_beta   90.00
_cell.angle_gamma   90.00
#
_symmetry.space_group_name_H-M   'P 1'
#
loop_
_entity.id
_entity.type
_entity.pdbx_description
1 polymer ?
#
loop_
_entity_poly.entity_id
_entity_poly.type
_entity_poly.pdbx_seq_one_letter_code
_entity_poly.pdbx_strand_id
1 'polypeptide(L)'
;MPELRPGVWHWQSPHPDWDEEQWWPELVSSYGIVLGDDFLLFDPLSVPGELRERATAVVLTAPYHERDARRLGLPVHTPPADTWEDWVEKFGIDADRVRGMESDDLAWLRRGEGEAHFHGPGAWPFGINAYAGREDNDLILWLPSINAIVTGDSLADFGDGLDIQLGGRTHVTRDDVVRRLRPLLDLRIELVLPAHGEATDRSALERVLS
;
A
#
# COMPACT_ATOMS: atom_id res chain seq x y z
N MET A 1 -17.84 2.67 -13.29
CA MET A 1 -17.59 3.31 -11.98
C MET A 1 -17.13 4.75 -12.20
N PRO A 2 -17.62 5.74 -11.44
CA PRO A 2 -17.17 7.13 -11.61
C PRO A 2 -15.69 7.30 -11.24
N GLU A 3 -15.01 8.21 -11.93
CA GLU A 3 -13.68 8.67 -11.55
C GLU A 3 -13.77 9.52 -10.27
N LEU A 4 -12.78 9.36 -9.37
CA LEU A 4 -12.59 10.26 -8.24
C LEU A 4 -12.16 11.65 -8.71
N ARG A 5 -11.26 11.66 -9.72
CA ARG A 5 -10.87 12.79 -10.55
C ARG A 5 -10.32 12.28 -11.88
N PRO A 6 -10.13 13.11 -12.92
CA PRO A 6 -9.64 12.64 -14.21
C PRO A 6 -8.41 11.73 -14.10
N GLY A 7 -8.53 10.50 -14.59
CA GLY A 7 -7.47 9.50 -14.56
C GLY A 7 -7.29 8.76 -13.23
N VAL A 8 -8.15 8.95 -12.23
CA VAL A 8 -8.07 8.28 -10.92
C VAL A 8 -9.41 7.67 -10.54
N TRP A 9 -9.44 6.36 -10.35
CA TRP A 9 -10.59 5.59 -9.86
C TRP A 9 -10.30 5.07 -8.46
N HIS A 10 -11.33 5.02 -7.62
CA HIS A 10 -11.29 4.46 -6.28
C HIS A 10 -12.47 3.50 -6.08
N TRP A 11 -12.21 2.38 -5.45
CA TRP A 11 -13.25 1.47 -4.98
C TRP A 11 -12.84 0.81 -3.68
N GLN A 12 -13.82 0.38 -2.93
CA GLN A 12 -13.64 -0.37 -1.69
C GLN A 12 -14.26 -1.76 -1.83
N SER A 13 -13.65 -2.74 -1.18
CA SER A 13 -14.14 -4.11 -1.15
C SER A 13 -13.91 -4.71 0.23
N PRO A 14 -14.82 -5.58 0.73
CA PRO A 14 -14.57 -6.33 1.94
C PRO A 14 -13.39 -7.30 1.72
N HIS A 15 -12.47 -7.34 2.66
CA HIS A 15 -11.31 -8.23 2.58
C HIS A 15 -11.74 -9.66 2.94
N PRO A 16 -11.39 -10.68 2.13
CA PRO A 16 -11.86 -12.04 2.33
C PRO A 16 -11.38 -12.69 3.63
N ASP A 17 -10.22 -12.26 4.14
CA ASP A 17 -9.61 -12.79 5.37
C ASP A 17 -9.92 -11.93 6.60
N TRP A 18 -10.83 -10.95 6.48
CA TRP A 18 -11.23 -10.13 7.61
C TRP A 18 -12.21 -10.87 8.52
N ASP A 19 -12.03 -10.68 9.81
CA ASP A 19 -12.94 -11.09 10.87
C ASP A 19 -13.03 -9.99 11.96
N GLU A 20 -13.93 -10.15 12.90
CA GLU A 20 -14.19 -9.16 13.97
C GLU A 20 -13.02 -9.02 14.98
N GLU A 21 -12.00 -9.89 14.94
CA GLU A 21 -10.80 -9.82 15.79
C GLU A 21 -9.68 -9.00 15.15
N GLN A 22 -9.84 -8.60 13.87
CA GLN A 22 -8.85 -7.80 13.17
C GLN A 22 -8.78 -6.37 13.73
N TRP A 23 -7.57 -5.83 13.78
CA TRP A 23 -7.30 -4.46 14.23
C TRP A 23 -7.59 -3.38 13.16
N TRP A 24 -7.88 -3.79 11.92
CA TRP A 24 -8.15 -2.94 10.76
C TRP A 24 -9.57 -3.15 10.23
N PRO A 25 -10.17 -2.16 9.53
CA PRO A 25 -11.54 -2.23 9.01
C PRO A 25 -11.72 -3.27 7.91
N GLU A 26 -12.91 -3.87 7.84
CA GLU A 26 -13.30 -4.85 6.81
C GLU A 26 -13.06 -4.33 5.38
N LEU A 27 -13.41 -3.07 5.12
CA LEU A 27 -13.28 -2.47 3.80
C LEU A 27 -11.86 -2.00 3.54
N VAL A 28 -11.29 -2.46 2.44
CA VAL A 28 -9.99 -2.02 1.93
C VAL A 28 -10.18 -1.23 0.64
N SER A 29 -9.37 -0.20 0.48
CA SER A 29 -9.35 0.66 -0.69
C SER A 29 -8.37 0.15 -1.74
N SER A 30 -8.75 0.30 -2.99
CA SER A 30 -7.93 0.03 -4.17
C SER A 30 -8.09 1.16 -5.18
N TYR A 31 -7.08 1.37 -6.01
CA TYR A 31 -7.08 2.47 -6.97
C TYR A 31 -6.67 2.01 -8.36
N GLY A 32 -7.30 2.62 -9.39
CA GLY A 32 -6.84 2.56 -10.77
C GLY A 32 -6.34 3.96 -11.16
N ILE A 33 -5.11 4.09 -11.67
CA ILE A 33 -4.51 5.40 -11.92
C ILE A 33 -3.79 5.39 -13.27
N VAL A 34 -4.05 6.43 -14.07
CA VAL A 34 -3.32 6.70 -15.32
C VAL A 34 -2.05 7.47 -15.00
N LEU A 35 -0.89 6.92 -15.35
CA LEU A 35 0.41 7.58 -15.28
C LEU A 35 1.10 7.49 -16.65
N GLY A 36 1.10 8.60 -17.41
CA GLY A 36 1.55 8.59 -18.79
C GLY A 36 0.64 7.72 -19.68
N ASP A 37 1.22 6.73 -20.34
CA ASP A 37 0.49 5.79 -21.21
C ASP A 37 0.01 4.53 -20.45
N ASP A 38 0.38 4.39 -19.18
CA ASP A 38 0.06 3.21 -18.37
C ASP A 38 -1.20 3.43 -17.53
N PHE A 39 -1.97 2.35 -17.35
CA PHE A 39 -3.06 2.27 -16.38
C PHE A 39 -2.69 1.27 -15.29
N LEU A 40 -2.38 1.77 -14.11
CA LEU A 40 -1.86 1.00 -12.99
C LEU A 40 -2.94 0.72 -11.95
N LEU A 41 -2.94 -0.49 -11.40
CA LEU A 41 -3.78 -0.88 -10.27
C LEU A 41 -2.96 -0.87 -8.98
N PHE A 42 -3.38 -0.08 -8.00
CA PHE A 42 -2.72 0.02 -6.69
C PHE A 42 -3.49 -0.80 -5.66
N ASP A 43 -2.80 -1.72 -4.97
CA ASP A 43 -3.31 -2.61 -3.93
C ASP A 43 -4.67 -3.26 -4.32
N PRO A 44 -4.78 -3.92 -5.49
CA PRO A 44 -6.06 -4.29 -6.10
C PRO A 44 -6.76 -5.42 -5.38
N LEU A 45 -8.04 -5.21 -5.03
CA LEU A 45 -8.98 -6.25 -4.59
C LEU A 45 -10.30 -6.07 -5.31
N SER A 46 -10.89 -7.17 -5.84
CA SER A 46 -12.19 -7.19 -6.52
C SER A 46 -12.28 -6.17 -7.66
N VAL A 47 -11.26 -6.17 -8.52
CA VAL A 47 -11.11 -5.17 -9.60
C VAL A 47 -12.29 -5.18 -10.56
N PRO A 48 -12.98 -4.03 -10.78
CA PRO A 48 -14.05 -3.92 -11.77
C PRO A 48 -13.54 -4.29 -13.18
N GLY A 49 -14.37 -5.06 -13.93
CA GLY A 49 -13.97 -5.62 -15.23
C GLY A 49 -13.46 -4.58 -16.22
N GLU A 50 -14.14 -3.43 -16.32
CA GLU A 50 -13.74 -2.32 -17.18
C GLU A 50 -12.35 -1.73 -16.86
N LEU A 51 -11.92 -1.77 -15.58
CA LEU A 51 -10.60 -1.32 -15.16
C LEU A 51 -9.56 -2.41 -15.37
N ARG A 52 -9.93 -3.67 -15.13
CA ARG A 52 -9.05 -4.82 -15.33
C ARG A 52 -8.59 -4.93 -16.78
N GLU A 53 -9.49 -4.73 -17.74
CA GLU A 53 -9.18 -4.82 -19.17
C GLU A 53 -8.18 -3.75 -19.64
N ARG A 54 -8.07 -2.64 -18.92
CA ARG A 54 -7.17 -1.52 -19.24
C ARG A 54 -5.83 -1.63 -18.52
N ALA A 55 -5.74 -2.44 -17.48
CA ALA A 55 -4.58 -2.48 -16.60
C ALA A 55 -3.33 -2.99 -17.32
N THR A 56 -2.22 -2.28 -17.13
CA THR A 56 -0.91 -2.62 -17.69
C THR A 56 0.03 -3.21 -16.65
N ALA A 57 -0.12 -2.85 -15.38
CA ALA A 57 0.64 -3.40 -14.27
C ALA A 57 -0.10 -3.23 -12.93
N VAL A 58 0.38 -3.95 -11.92
CA VAL A 58 -0.02 -3.83 -10.52
C VAL A 58 1.12 -3.17 -9.74
N VAL A 59 0.77 -2.30 -8.81
CA VAL A 59 1.69 -1.62 -7.88
C VAL A 59 1.20 -1.87 -6.46
N LEU A 60 2.05 -2.45 -5.61
CA LEU A 60 1.74 -2.70 -4.22
C LEU A 60 2.48 -1.73 -3.32
N THR A 61 1.80 -1.20 -2.31
CA THR A 61 2.41 -0.36 -1.27
C THR A 61 3.13 -1.17 -0.21
N ALA A 62 2.71 -2.42 -0.01
CA ALA A 62 3.31 -3.38 0.89
C ALA A 62 3.19 -4.81 0.34
N PRO A 63 4.07 -5.75 0.68
CA PRO A 63 4.01 -7.11 0.14
C PRO A 63 2.73 -7.85 0.54
N TYR A 64 2.20 -7.58 1.73
CA TYR A 64 0.94 -8.17 2.22
C TYR A 64 -0.33 -7.53 1.61
N HIS A 65 -0.20 -6.54 0.72
CA HIS A 65 -1.29 -6.03 -0.12
C HIS A 65 -1.39 -6.76 -1.47
N GLU A 66 -0.84 -7.95 -1.60
CA GLU A 66 -0.88 -8.73 -2.84
C GLU A 66 -2.30 -9.01 -3.35
N ARG A 67 -3.24 -9.25 -2.45
CA ARG A 67 -4.70 -9.37 -2.70
C ARG A 67 -5.01 -10.12 -4.01
N ASP A 68 -5.53 -9.41 -5.04
CA ASP A 68 -5.84 -10.01 -6.36
C ASP A 68 -4.66 -9.96 -7.36
N ALA A 69 -3.50 -9.43 -7.00
CA ALA A 69 -2.37 -9.24 -7.93
C ALA A 69 -2.03 -10.52 -8.72
N ARG A 70 -1.98 -11.68 -8.04
CA ARG A 70 -1.74 -12.99 -8.66
C ARG A 70 -2.77 -13.32 -9.74
N ARG A 71 -4.06 -13.05 -9.47
CA ARG A 71 -5.18 -13.42 -10.35
C ARG A 71 -5.27 -12.56 -11.60
N LEU A 72 -4.64 -11.38 -11.58
CA LEU A 72 -4.65 -10.45 -12.70
C LEU A 72 -3.70 -10.87 -13.81
N GLY A 73 -2.61 -11.61 -13.50
CA GLY A 73 -1.64 -12.08 -14.50
C GLY A 73 -0.86 -10.94 -15.16
N LEU A 74 -0.69 -9.80 -14.47
CA LEU A 74 0.03 -8.61 -14.90
C LEU A 74 1.39 -8.54 -14.21
N PRO A 75 2.37 -7.79 -14.75
CA PRO A 75 3.57 -7.43 -14.01
C PRO A 75 3.25 -6.77 -12.68
N VAL A 76 3.93 -7.18 -11.60
CA VAL A 76 3.70 -6.67 -10.24
C VAL A 76 4.93 -5.92 -9.75
N HIS A 77 4.79 -4.64 -9.45
CA HIS A 77 5.81 -3.81 -8.80
C HIS A 77 5.49 -3.73 -7.31
N THR A 78 6.42 -4.17 -6.47
CA THR A 78 6.17 -4.39 -5.04
C THR A 78 7.44 -4.15 -4.22
N PRO A 79 7.33 -3.72 -2.94
CA PRO A 79 8.46 -3.85 -2.04
C PRO A 79 8.80 -5.33 -1.76
N PRO A 80 10.03 -5.63 -1.28
CA PRO A 80 10.40 -7.00 -0.93
C PRO A 80 9.56 -7.50 0.25
N ALA A 81 9.19 -8.79 0.21
CA ALA A 81 8.54 -9.45 1.33
C ALA A 81 9.49 -9.57 2.52
N ASP A 82 8.91 -9.56 3.72
CA ASP A 82 9.65 -9.81 4.95
C ASP A 82 10.24 -11.22 5.00
N THR A 83 11.39 -11.35 5.63
CA THR A 83 11.95 -12.62 6.07
C THR A 83 11.35 -13.02 7.43
N TRP A 84 11.60 -14.29 7.85
CA TRP A 84 11.20 -14.73 9.19
C TRP A 84 11.91 -13.95 10.31
N GLU A 85 13.15 -13.56 10.08
CA GLU A 85 13.95 -12.74 10.96
C GLU A 85 13.34 -11.34 11.11
N ASP A 86 12.88 -10.74 10.01
CA ASP A 86 12.17 -9.45 10.02
C ASP A 86 10.88 -9.54 10.85
N TRP A 87 10.10 -10.61 10.73
CA TRP A 87 8.88 -10.83 11.49
C TRP A 87 9.15 -10.93 13.00
N VAL A 88 10.21 -11.68 13.38
CA VAL A 88 10.62 -11.76 14.80
C VAL A 88 10.96 -10.37 15.34
N GLU A 89 11.72 -9.57 14.58
CA GLU A 89 12.11 -8.22 14.98
C GLU A 89 10.91 -7.27 15.06
N LYS A 90 10.07 -7.25 14.03
CA LYS A 90 8.94 -6.32 13.92
C LYS A 90 7.86 -6.54 14.97
N PHE A 91 7.53 -7.77 15.27
CA PHE A 91 6.39 -8.11 16.12
C PHE A 91 6.77 -8.72 17.46
N GLY A 92 8.06 -8.94 17.74
CA GLY A 92 8.51 -9.59 18.96
C GLY A 92 8.00 -11.02 19.10
N ILE A 93 7.74 -11.70 17.98
CA ILE A 93 7.18 -13.06 17.97
C ILE A 93 8.29 -14.07 18.18
N ASP A 94 7.99 -15.17 18.89
CA ASP A 94 8.93 -16.28 19.06
C ASP A 94 9.32 -16.89 17.72
N ALA A 95 10.63 -17.07 17.48
CA ALA A 95 11.18 -17.52 16.22
C ALA A 95 10.70 -18.93 15.81
N ASP A 96 10.44 -19.82 16.79
CA ASP A 96 9.94 -21.18 16.50
C ASP A 96 8.46 -21.14 16.09
N ARG A 97 7.70 -20.21 16.66
CA ARG A 97 6.31 -19.97 16.25
C ARG A 97 6.24 -19.41 14.83
N VAL A 98 7.11 -18.46 14.48
CA VAL A 98 7.15 -17.85 13.13
C VAL A 98 7.51 -18.89 12.07
N ARG A 99 8.47 -19.78 12.32
CA ARG A 99 8.83 -20.84 11.37
C ARG A 99 7.69 -21.82 11.06
N GLY A 100 6.68 -21.90 11.90
CA GLY A 100 5.48 -22.70 11.67
C GLY A 100 4.39 -21.99 10.87
N MET A 101 4.56 -20.70 10.61
CA MET A 101 3.63 -19.89 9.81
C MET A 101 4.09 -19.89 8.34
N GLU A 102 3.30 -20.46 7.44
CA GLU A 102 3.50 -20.26 6.01
C GLU A 102 3.01 -18.86 5.63
N SER A 103 3.79 -17.85 5.91
CA SER A 103 3.49 -16.51 5.41
C SER A 103 4.59 -16.04 4.48
N ASP A 104 4.48 -16.43 3.26
CA ASP A 104 5.22 -15.83 2.17
C ASP A 104 4.19 -15.21 1.23
N ASP A 105 3.80 -13.98 1.53
CA ASP A 105 2.77 -13.24 0.79
C ASP A 105 3.05 -13.20 -0.71
N LEU A 106 4.31 -13.37 -1.11
CA LEU A 106 4.74 -13.39 -2.49
C LEU A 106 5.39 -14.74 -2.90
N ALA A 107 5.15 -15.82 -2.16
CA ALA A 107 5.70 -17.15 -2.47
C ALA A 107 5.35 -17.63 -3.88
N TRP A 108 4.14 -17.30 -4.33
CA TRP A 108 3.68 -17.63 -5.68
C TRP A 108 4.55 -16.97 -6.76
N LEU A 109 5.01 -15.72 -6.57
CA LEU A 109 5.93 -15.04 -7.49
C LEU A 109 7.31 -15.71 -7.49
N ARG A 110 7.83 -16.09 -6.33
CA ARG A 110 9.10 -16.81 -6.22
C ARG A 110 9.06 -18.19 -6.88
N ARG A 111 7.88 -18.81 -6.93
CA ARG A 111 7.67 -20.06 -7.66
C ARG A 111 7.54 -19.89 -9.19
N GLY A 112 7.68 -18.67 -9.69
CA GLY A 112 7.54 -18.37 -11.13
C GLY A 112 6.09 -18.37 -11.64
N GLU A 113 5.14 -18.17 -10.74
CA GLU A 113 3.71 -18.09 -11.07
C GLU A 113 3.28 -16.69 -11.57
N GLY A 114 4.21 -15.75 -11.65
CA GLY A 114 3.99 -14.38 -12.09
C GLY A 114 5.29 -13.62 -12.31
N GLU A 115 5.18 -12.37 -12.73
CA GLU A 115 6.32 -11.47 -12.93
C GLU A 115 6.33 -10.43 -11.80
N ALA A 116 7.36 -10.47 -10.95
CA ALA A 116 7.56 -9.51 -9.88
C ALA A 116 8.82 -8.68 -10.06
N HIS A 117 8.67 -7.37 -9.84
CA HIS A 117 9.75 -6.40 -9.80
C HIS A 117 9.83 -5.81 -8.40
N PHE A 118 10.88 -6.15 -7.66
CA PHE A 118 11.07 -5.72 -6.27
C PHE A 118 11.80 -4.38 -6.20
N HIS A 119 11.25 -3.44 -5.41
CA HIS A 119 11.77 -2.10 -5.26
C HIS A 119 11.72 -1.65 -3.80
N GLY A 120 12.80 -1.07 -3.30
CA GLY A 120 12.83 -0.35 -2.02
C GLY A 120 12.42 1.11 -2.16
N PRO A 121 12.57 1.91 -1.09
CA PRO A 121 12.41 3.37 -1.16
C PRO A 121 13.31 3.99 -2.24
N GLY A 122 12.78 5.00 -2.96
CA GLY A 122 13.47 5.69 -4.04
C GLY A 122 12.63 5.79 -5.32
N ALA A 123 13.29 5.96 -6.46
CA ALA A 123 12.62 6.09 -7.76
C ALA A 123 12.19 4.72 -8.30
N TRP A 124 10.94 4.62 -8.70
CA TRP A 124 10.33 3.45 -9.34
C TRP A 124 10.00 3.74 -10.82
N PRO A 125 9.65 2.73 -11.62
CA PRO A 125 9.03 2.92 -12.93
C PRO A 125 7.79 3.83 -12.86
N PHE A 126 7.30 4.26 -14.02
CA PHE A 126 6.10 5.11 -14.16
C PHE A 126 6.20 6.50 -13.51
N GLY A 127 7.42 6.95 -13.16
CA GLY A 127 7.63 8.24 -12.50
C GLY A 127 7.20 8.27 -11.04
N ILE A 128 7.04 7.12 -10.39
CA ILE A 128 6.72 6.99 -8.97
C ILE A 128 7.97 7.22 -8.13
N ASN A 129 7.84 7.89 -6.99
CA ASN A 129 8.87 7.95 -5.96
C ASN A 129 8.33 7.36 -4.66
N ALA A 130 9.01 6.34 -4.15
CA ALA A 130 8.61 5.61 -2.95
C ALA A 130 9.38 6.12 -1.72
N TYR A 131 8.65 6.35 -0.65
CA TYR A 131 9.16 6.74 0.67
C TYR A 131 8.85 5.63 1.67
N ALA A 132 9.80 5.32 2.54
CA ALA A 132 9.54 4.41 3.64
C ALA A 132 8.46 4.98 4.56
N GLY A 133 7.43 4.20 4.83
CA GLY A 133 6.36 4.50 5.76
C GLY A 133 6.73 4.11 7.19
N ARG A 134 5.89 3.35 7.87
CA ARG A 134 6.23 2.76 9.18
C ARG A 134 7.35 1.72 9.07
N GLU A 135 7.53 1.12 7.88
CA GLU A 135 8.55 0.13 7.54
C GLU A 135 9.25 0.50 6.22
N ASP A 136 10.38 -0.15 5.94
CA ASP A 136 11.10 0.04 4.68
C ASP A 136 10.43 -0.69 3.50
N ASN A 137 9.49 -1.59 3.78
CA ASN A 137 8.66 -2.30 2.82
C ASN A 137 7.15 -2.04 2.97
N ASP A 138 6.77 -1.05 3.77
CA ASP A 138 5.42 -0.47 3.83
C ASP A 138 5.54 0.98 3.36
N LEU A 139 5.26 1.21 2.08
CA LEU A 139 5.72 2.39 1.37
C LEU A 139 4.58 3.39 1.13
N ILE A 140 4.97 4.66 1.11
CA ILE A 140 4.15 5.74 0.57
C ILE A 140 4.67 6.09 -0.81
N LEU A 141 3.80 5.98 -1.81
CA LEU A 141 4.14 6.18 -3.21
C LEU A 141 3.70 7.58 -3.66
N TRP A 142 4.66 8.45 -3.94
CA TRP A 142 4.43 9.77 -4.50
C TRP A 142 4.31 9.70 -6.02
N LEU A 143 3.23 10.27 -6.57
CA LEU A 143 2.88 10.32 -7.98
C LEU A 143 2.93 11.79 -8.45
N PRO A 144 4.14 12.29 -8.82
CA PRO A 144 4.35 13.72 -9.13
C PRO A 144 3.45 14.26 -10.24
N SER A 145 3.22 13.45 -11.28
CA SER A 145 2.44 13.86 -12.48
C SER A 145 1.00 14.22 -12.16
N ILE A 146 0.49 13.72 -11.03
CA ILE A 146 -0.90 13.95 -10.60
C ILE A 146 -0.99 14.55 -9.18
N ASN A 147 0.11 14.97 -8.57
CA ASN A 147 0.16 15.54 -7.22
C ASN A 147 -0.55 14.66 -6.15
N ALA A 148 -0.39 13.32 -6.22
CA ALA A 148 -1.05 12.39 -5.31
C ALA A 148 -0.06 11.49 -4.59
N ILE A 149 -0.44 11.02 -3.38
CA ILE A 149 0.25 9.92 -2.69
C ILE A 149 -0.70 8.75 -2.47
N VAL A 150 -0.18 7.52 -2.61
CA VAL A 150 -0.82 6.28 -2.15
C VAL A 150 -0.09 5.84 -0.90
N THR A 151 -0.81 5.74 0.24
CA THR A 151 -0.16 5.71 1.56
C THR A 151 -0.07 4.33 2.19
N GLY A 152 -0.61 3.30 1.55
CA GLY A 152 -0.66 1.98 2.17
C GLY A 152 -1.33 2.03 3.54
N ASP A 153 -0.82 1.21 4.44
CA ASP A 153 -1.29 1.16 5.83
C ASP A 153 -0.60 2.16 6.76
N SER A 154 0.50 2.77 6.33
CA SER A 154 1.23 3.72 7.19
C SER A 154 0.39 4.93 7.57
N LEU A 155 -0.48 5.38 6.66
CA LEU A 155 -1.48 6.42 6.88
C LEU A 155 -2.82 5.91 6.36
N ALA A 156 -3.76 5.65 7.25
CA ALA A 156 -5.08 5.12 6.90
C ALA A 156 -6.18 5.75 7.76
N ASP A 157 -7.41 5.70 7.27
CA ASP A 157 -8.61 6.15 8.00
C ASP A 157 -9.41 4.92 8.46
N PHE A 158 -9.49 4.74 9.77
CA PHE A 158 -10.26 3.68 10.42
C PHE A 158 -11.59 4.18 10.99
N GLY A 159 -12.08 5.33 10.50
CA GLY A 159 -13.37 5.92 10.87
C GLY A 159 -13.26 7.26 11.58
N ASP A 160 -12.07 7.63 12.10
CA ASP A 160 -11.81 8.88 12.82
C ASP A 160 -10.99 9.90 11.97
N GLY A 161 -10.83 9.63 10.70
CA GLY A 161 -10.00 10.39 9.75
C GLY A 161 -8.60 9.81 9.57
N LEU A 162 -7.84 10.38 8.65
CA LEU A 162 -6.48 9.93 8.33
C LEU A 162 -5.59 10.01 9.57
N ASP A 163 -4.95 8.89 9.92
CA ASP A 163 -3.97 8.82 11.01
C ASP A 163 -2.88 7.79 10.75
N ILE A 164 -1.79 7.83 11.55
CA ILE A 164 -0.71 6.84 11.53
C ILE A 164 -1.19 5.54 12.16
N GLN A 165 -1.02 4.45 11.42
CA GLN A 165 -1.38 3.11 11.87
C GLN A 165 -0.12 2.27 12.13
N LEU A 166 0.16 1.93 13.39
CA LEU A 166 1.35 1.14 13.75
C LEU A 166 1.16 -0.37 13.53
N GLY A 167 -0.08 -0.86 13.55
CA GLY A 167 -0.40 -2.24 13.21
C GLY A 167 0.27 -3.28 14.13
N GLY A 168 0.31 -3.02 15.44
CA GLY A 168 0.89 -3.94 16.42
C GLY A 168 2.41 -4.03 16.42
N ARG A 169 3.12 -3.20 15.66
CA ARG A 169 4.59 -3.17 15.62
C ARG A 169 5.15 -2.64 16.93
N THR A 170 6.19 -3.30 17.44
CA THR A 170 6.79 -2.98 18.75
C THR A 170 8.10 -2.21 18.65
N HIS A 171 8.73 -2.20 17.46
CA HIS A 171 10.03 -1.59 17.21
C HIS A 171 9.97 -0.17 16.63
N VAL A 172 8.78 0.31 16.28
CA VAL A 172 8.54 1.65 15.72
C VAL A 172 7.51 2.42 16.54
N THR A 173 7.76 3.70 16.78
CA THR A 173 6.84 4.59 17.49
C THR A 173 6.13 5.53 16.50
N ARG A 174 5.02 6.15 16.95
CA ARG A 174 4.35 7.20 16.18
C ARG A 174 5.31 8.34 15.80
N ASP A 175 6.14 8.78 16.74
CA ASP A 175 7.10 9.87 16.51
C ASP A 175 8.17 9.48 15.47
N ASP A 176 8.56 8.21 15.40
CA ASP A 176 9.47 7.72 14.37
C ASP A 176 8.82 7.81 12.99
N VAL A 177 7.57 7.40 12.87
CA VAL A 177 6.81 7.50 11.61
C VAL A 177 6.61 8.96 11.21
N VAL A 178 6.19 9.84 12.13
CA VAL A 178 6.06 11.29 11.86
C VAL A 178 7.37 11.85 11.34
N ARG A 179 8.49 11.57 12.01
CA ARG A 179 9.81 12.06 11.61
C ARG A 179 10.18 11.56 10.20
N ARG A 180 9.89 10.31 9.89
CA ARG A 180 10.16 9.67 8.60
C ARG A 180 9.31 10.26 7.47
N LEU A 181 8.05 10.56 7.74
CA LEU A 181 7.09 11.06 6.76
C LEU A 181 7.05 12.59 6.61
N ARG A 182 7.61 13.33 7.57
CA ARG A 182 7.61 14.81 7.54
C ARG A 182 8.12 15.42 6.23
N PRO A 183 9.14 14.86 5.54
CA PRO A 183 9.57 15.37 4.22
C PRO A 183 8.49 15.35 3.14
N LEU A 184 7.41 14.57 3.29
CA LEU A 184 6.28 14.61 2.37
C LEU A 184 5.57 15.98 2.36
N LEU A 185 5.68 16.75 3.44
CA LEU A 185 5.10 18.09 3.52
C LEU A 185 5.80 19.10 2.59
N ASP A 186 7.01 18.81 2.11
CA ASP A 186 7.74 19.62 1.14
C ASP A 186 7.29 19.33 -0.31
N LEU A 187 6.52 18.25 -0.51
CA LEU A 187 5.98 17.86 -1.81
C LEU A 187 4.66 18.59 -2.10
N ARG A 188 4.37 18.77 -3.39
CA ARG A 188 3.10 19.34 -3.83
C ARG A 188 2.00 18.26 -3.85
N ILE A 189 1.61 17.78 -2.67
CA ILE A 189 0.53 16.81 -2.53
C ILE A 189 -0.82 17.55 -2.51
N GLU A 190 -1.76 17.07 -3.31
CA GLU A 190 -3.14 17.57 -3.37
C GLU A 190 -4.14 16.47 -3.00
N LEU A 191 -3.77 15.18 -3.25
CA LEU A 191 -4.63 14.03 -3.05
C LEU A 191 -3.88 12.96 -2.25
N VAL A 192 -4.55 12.41 -1.24
CA VAL A 192 -4.08 11.32 -0.38
C VAL A 192 -5.00 10.13 -0.55
N LEU A 193 -4.43 8.98 -0.88
CA LEU A 193 -5.12 7.74 -1.27
C LEU A 193 -4.72 6.61 -0.29
N PRO A 194 -5.45 6.44 0.84
CA PRO A 194 -5.11 5.44 1.84
C PRO A 194 -5.61 4.04 1.48
N ALA A 195 -4.96 2.99 1.98
CA ALA A 195 -5.39 1.60 1.80
C ALA A 195 -6.69 1.24 2.55
N HIS A 196 -7.06 2.06 3.55
CA HIS A 196 -8.33 2.00 4.27
C HIS A 196 -8.92 3.40 4.38
N GLY A 197 -10.24 3.51 4.19
CA GLY A 197 -10.98 4.78 4.21
C GLY A 197 -11.08 5.44 2.85
N GLU A 198 -11.63 6.65 2.84
CA GLU A 198 -11.84 7.44 1.64
C GLU A 198 -10.61 8.26 1.26
N ALA A 199 -10.53 8.62 -0.02
CA ALA A 199 -9.54 9.58 -0.47
C ALA A 199 -9.70 10.92 0.25
N THR A 200 -8.58 11.53 0.62
CA THR A 200 -8.56 12.81 1.34
C THR A 200 -7.52 13.77 0.74
N ASP A 201 -7.23 14.85 1.43
CA ASP A 201 -6.43 15.95 0.92
C ASP A 201 -5.17 16.23 1.77
N ARG A 202 -4.40 17.21 1.30
CA ARG A 202 -3.20 17.70 1.99
C ARG A 202 -3.48 18.14 3.43
N SER A 203 -4.64 18.74 3.71
CA SER A 203 -4.95 19.25 5.05
C SER A 203 -5.03 18.11 6.08
N ALA A 204 -5.53 16.94 5.65
CA ALA A 204 -5.51 15.74 6.48
C ALA A 204 -4.08 15.28 6.77
N LEU A 205 -3.22 15.24 5.74
CA LEU A 205 -1.81 14.87 5.90
C LEU A 205 -1.06 15.83 6.84
N GLU A 206 -1.28 17.14 6.70
CA GLU A 206 -0.68 18.16 7.56
C GLU A 206 -1.08 17.97 9.04
N ARG A 207 -2.35 17.67 9.32
CA ARG A 207 -2.81 17.41 10.69
C ARG A 207 -2.12 16.20 11.34
N VAL A 208 -1.85 15.18 10.57
CA VAL A 208 -1.23 13.94 11.06
C VAL A 208 0.26 14.11 11.33
N LEU A 209 0.96 14.90 10.50
CA LEU A 209 2.42 15.05 10.51
C LEU A 209 2.92 16.33 11.19
N SER A 210 2.01 17.11 11.81
CA SER A 210 2.32 18.36 12.52
C SER A 210 2.90 18.17 13.91
#